data_524459c325618de70a6dc3efb4912f70
#
_entry.id   524459c325618de70a6dc3efb4912f70
#
_cell.length_a   1.000
_cell.length_b   1.000
_cell.length_c   1.000
_cell.angle_alpha   90.00
_cell.angle_beta   90.00
_cell.angle_gamma   90.00
#
_symmetry.space_group_name_H-M   'P 1'
#
loop_
_entity.id
_entity.type
_entity.pdbx_description
1 polymer ?
#
loop_
_entity_poly.entity_id
_entity_poly.type
_entity_poly.pdbx_seq_one_letter_code
_entity_poly.pdbx_strand_id
1 'polypeptide(L)'
;MVASLSSVTQRIQRAEQGEKVRGQDIAKLCERLELHARTVNKTIVVDCHDNRISFGEAGRFDHNRFFLNAEGQKALQDVVPLVLEASDSEEGKKWFKQIVIEGFTDTDGSYLYNLHLSLQRSEWVMCSLLDSRSPLQKNISTEQQIQIRKLFLAGGVSFNNAKESKEASRRVELRMQFFGLKDKRDGAEEVDFPPVVNKEVCQLVMPQ
;
A
#
# COMPACT_ATOMS: atom_id res chain seq x y z
N MET A 1 27.51 -25.14 32.31
CA MET A 1 27.18 -23.73 32.09
C MET A 1 27.72 -23.16 30.78
N VAL A 2 28.89 -23.59 30.30
CA VAL A 2 29.51 -23.08 29.04
C VAL A 2 28.71 -23.42 27.78
N ALA A 3 28.08 -24.62 27.71
CA ALA A 3 27.28 -25.06 26.56
C ALA A 3 25.97 -24.20 26.32
N SER A 4 25.42 -23.63 27.38
CA SER A 4 24.24 -22.76 27.32
C SER A 4 24.55 -21.38 26.70
N LEU A 5 25.67 -20.79 27.04
CA LEU A 5 26.14 -19.51 26.47
C LEU A 5 26.44 -19.62 24.96
N SER A 6 27.11 -20.69 24.54
CA SER A 6 27.39 -20.97 23.13
C SER A 6 26.13 -21.09 22.30
N SER A 7 25.07 -21.75 22.80
CA SER A 7 23.80 -21.89 22.09
C SER A 7 23.05 -20.55 21.94
N VAL A 8 23.10 -19.68 22.95
CA VAL A 8 22.50 -18.34 22.91
C VAL A 8 23.21 -17.46 21.88
N THR A 9 24.54 -17.44 21.92
CA THR A 9 25.35 -16.68 20.96
C THR A 9 25.09 -17.10 19.52
N GLN A 10 24.99 -18.41 19.25
CA GLN A 10 24.66 -18.91 17.91
C GLN A 10 23.25 -18.50 17.46
N ARG A 11 22.26 -18.47 18.37
CA ARG A 11 20.90 -18.00 18.03
C ARG A 11 20.88 -16.52 17.70
N ILE A 12 21.60 -15.70 18.46
CA ILE A 12 21.74 -14.26 18.18
C ILE A 12 22.37 -14.05 16.81
N GLN A 13 23.49 -14.68 16.52
CA GLN A 13 24.18 -14.57 15.22
C GLN A 13 23.29 -14.99 14.04
N ARG A 14 22.51 -16.07 14.20
CA ARG A 14 21.55 -16.50 13.14
C ARG A 14 20.43 -15.48 12.95
N ALA A 15 19.93 -14.89 14.03
CA ALA A 15 18.89 -13.86 13.96
C ALA A 15 19.42 -12.59 13.29
N GLU A 16 20.61 -12.12 13.66
CA GLU A 16 21.27 -10.96 13.04
C GLU A 16 21.54 -11.18 11.55
N GLN A 17 22.05 -12.36 11.19
CA GLN A 17 22.28 -12.72 9.78
C GLN A 17 20.95 -12.77 9.00
N GLY A 18 19.90 -13.31 9.61
CA GLY A 18 18.57 -13.34 9.02
C GLY A 18 18.01 -11.95 8.76
N GLU A 19 18.11 -11.04 9.73
CA GLU A 19 17.64 -9.64 9.57
C GLU A 19 18.46 -8.90 8.51
N LYS A 20 19.78 -9.15 8.43
CA LYS A 20 20.62 -8.56 7.38
C LYS A 20 20.17 -8.99 5.99
N VAL A 21 19.95 -10.29 5.77
CA VAL A 21 19.48 -10.83 4.48
C VAL A 21 18.09 -10.25 4.16
N ARG A 22 17.17 -10.25 5.13
CA ARG A 22 15.85 -9.66 5.00
C ARG A 22 15.93 -8.19 4.54
N GLY A 23 16.74 -7.38 5.24
CA GLY A 23 16.92 -5.97 4.91
C GLY A 23 17.47 -5.77 3.50
N GLN A 24 18.42 -6.59 3.07
CA GLN A 24 18.99 -6.54 1.72
C GLN A 24 17.95 -6.92 0.64
N ASP A 25 17.17 -7.98 0.86
CA ASP A 25 16.14 -8.41 -0.07
C ASP A 25 15.05 -7.33 -0.22
N ILE A 26 14.61 -6.72 0.90
CA ILE A 26 13.60 -5.65 0.90
C ILE A 26 14.14 -4.38 0.20
N ALA A 27 15.38 -3.99 0.47
CA ALA A 27 16.02 -2.85 -0.19
C ALA A 27 16.08 -3.06 -1.71
N LYS A 28 16.52 -4.22 -2.16
CA LYS A 28 16.60 -4.60 -3.58
C LYS A 28 15.22 -4.58 -4.26
N LEU A 29 14.19 -5.08 -3.58
CA LEU A 29 12.81 -5.04 -4.07
C LEU A 29 12.33 -3.59 -4.22
N CYS A 30 12.55 -2.77 -3.21
CA CYS A 30 12.14 -1.37 -3.19
C CYS A 30 12.86 -0.54 -4.26
N GLU A 31 14.18 -0.69 -4.41
CA GLU A 31 14.97 0.00 -5.43
C GLU A 31 14.52 -0.34 -6.85
N ARG A 32 14.18 -1.60 -7.11
CA ARG A 32 13.59 -2.00 -8.41
C ARG A 32 12.24 -1.34 -8.64
N LEU A 33 11.37 -1.34 -7.63
CA LEU A 33 10.06 -0.69 -7.73
C LEU A 33 10.22 0.83 -7.97
N GLU A 34 11.13 1.48 -7.27
CA GLU A 34 11.46 2.90 -7.45
C GLU A 34 11.90 3.19 -8.88
N LEU A 35 12.83 2.39 -9.41
CA LEU A 35 13.34 2.56 -10.76
C LEU A 35 12.23 2.42 -11.81
N HIS A 36 11.40 1.37 -11.71
CA HIS A 36 10.28 1.16 -12.63
C HIS A 36 9.23 2.26 -12.51
N ALA A 37 8.87 2.67 -11.29
CA ALA A 37 7.91 3.73 -11.07
C ALA A 37 8.32 5.04 -11.74
N ARG A 38 9.58 5.45 -11.59
CA ARG A 38 10.13 6.66 -12.23
C ARG A 38 10.11 6.62 -13.75
N THR A 39 10.26 5.43 -14.36
CA THR A 39 10.21 5.30 -15.82
C THR A 39 8.78 5.37 -16.35
N VAL A 40 7.80 4.87 -15.60
CA VAL A 40 6.39 4.84 -16.02
C VAL A 40 5.69 6.17 -15.74
N ASN A 41 5.89 6.73 -14.54
CA ASN A 41 5.24 7.98 -14.15
C ASN A 41 6.11 8.73 -13.12
N LYS A 42 6.61 9.89 -13.50
CA LYS A 42 7.51 10.72 -12.68
C LYS A 42 6.85 11.31 -11.43
N THR A 43 5.52 11.30 -11.34
CA THR A 43 4.80 11.76 -10.14
C THR A 43 4.81 10.73 -9.03
N ILE A 44 5.12 9.46 -9.35
CA ILE A 44 5.20 8.37 -8.38
C ILE A 44 6.58 8.43 -7.72
N VAL A 45 6.58 8.57 -6.41
CA VAL A 45 7.79 8.59 -5.57
C VAL A 45 7.74 7.40 -4.62
N VAL A 46 8.72 6.52 -4.71
CA VAL A 46 8.91 5.39 -3.82
C VAL A 46 9.97 5.76 -2.79
N ASP A 47 9.59 5.80 -1.53
CA ASP A 47 10.48 6.03 -0.39
C ASP A 47 10.83 4.69 0.25
N CYS A 48 12.06 4.23 0.00
CA CYS A 48 12.54 2.95 0.52
C CYS A 48 12.97 3.00 1.99
N HIS A 49 13.13 4.19 2.57
CA HIS A 49 13.42 4.34 3.99
C HIS A 49 12.14 4.12 4.82
N ASP A 50 11.05 4.75 4.42
CA ASP A 50 9.76 4.69 5.12
C ASP A 50 8.79 3.64 4.53
N ASN A 51 9.23 2.93 3.48
CA ASN A 51 8.42 1.94 2.74
C ASN A 51 7.09 2.52 2.24
N ARG A 52 7.13 3.73 1.68
CA ARG A 52 5.97 4.46 1.22
C ARG A 52 6.04 4.75 -0.28
N ILE A 53 4.88 4.75 -0.90
CA ILE A 53 4.69 5.21 -2.26
C ILE A 53 3.75 6.41 -2.20
N SER A 54 4.19 7.54 -2.72
CA SER A 54 3.40 8.75 -2.85
C SER A 54 3.28 9.17 -4.32
N PHE A 55 2.33 10.04 -4.59
CA PHE A 55 2.00 10.48 -5.95
C PHE A 55 2.26 11.97 -6.14
N GLY A 56 3.07 12.58 -5.28
CA GLY A 56 3.32 14.00 -5.30
C GLY A 56 2.01 14.82 -5.27
N GLU A 57 1.90 15.78 -6.16
CA GLU A 57 0.68 16.59 -6.28
C GLU A 57 -0.52 15.82 -6.84
N ALA A 58 -0.28 14.83 -7.68
CA ALA A 58 -1.32 13.97 -8.24
C ALA A 58 -2.08 13.17 -7.16
N GLY A 59 -1.43 12.86 -6.03
CA GLY A 59 -2.05 12.16 -4.90
C GLY A 59 -2.81 13.05 -3.94
N ARG A 60 -2.95 14.35 -4.23
CA ARG A 60 -3.64 15.31 -3.37
C ARG A 60 -5.14 15.35 -3.65
N PHE A 61 -5.89 15.61 -2.59
CA PHE A 61 -7.33 15.83 -2.65
C PHE A 61 -7.67 17.31 -2.48
N ASP A 62 -8.70 17.75 -3.17
CA ASP A 62 -9.29 19.05 -2.89
C ASP A 62 -9.87 19.10 -1.48
N HIS A 63 -10.11 20.32 -0.98
CA HIS A 63 -10.71 20.52 0.33
C HIS A 63 -12.07 19.82 0.42
N ASN A 64 -12.26 19.04 1.49
CA ASN A 64 -13.47 18.22 1.71
C ASN A 64 -13.82 17.23 0.59
N ARG A 65 -12.86 16.87 -0.28
CA ARG A 65 -13.05 15.86 -1.31
C ARG A 65 -12.33 14.57 -0.95
N PHE A 66 -12.87 13.46 -1.42
CA PHE A 66 -12.32 12.12 -1.20
C PHE A 66 -11.99 11.37 -2.51
N PHE A 67 -12.08 12.03 -3.65
CA PHE A 67 -11.72 11.46 -4.96
C PHE A 67 -10.56 12.22 -5.58
N LEU A 68 -9.71 11.49 -6.26
CA LEU A 68 -8.57 12.04 -6.97
C LEU A 68 -8.99 12.61 -8.34
N ASN A 69 -8.26 13.62 -8.78
CA ASN A 69 -8.37 14.15 -10.14
C ASN A 69 -7.84 13.13 -11.18
N ALA A 70 -7.90 13.48 -12.46
CA ALA A 70 -7.48 12.59 -13.55
C ALA A 70 -5.98 12.19 -13.46
N GLU A 71 -5.11 13.09 -13.00
CA GLU A 71 -3.68 12.79 -12.83
C GLU A 71 -3.44 11.77 -11.71
N GLY A 72 -4.15 11.90 -10.59
CA GLY A 72 -4.10 10.96 -9.49
C GLY A 72 -4.66 9.58 -9.86
N GLN A 73 -5.74 9.55 -10.62
CA GLN A 73 -6.28 8.31 -11.18
C GLN A 73 -5.28 7.63 -12.12
N LYS A 74 -4.62 8.40 -12.98
CA LYS A 74 -3.56 7.89 -13.86
C LYS A 74 -2.39 7.34 -13.06
N ALA A 75 -1.95 8.04 -12.01
CA ALA A 75 -0.86 7.57 -11.16
C ALA A 75 -1.21 6.26 -10.45
N LEU A 76 -2.44 6.08 -9.98
CA LEU A 76 -2.92 4.80 -9.45
C LEU A 76 -2.90 3.69 -10.50
N GLN A 77 -3.37 3.98 -11.71
CA GLN A 77 -3.37 3.03 -12.82
C GLN A 77 -1.96 2.57 -13.18
N ASP A 78 -0.98 3.46 -13.07
CA ASP A 78 0.41 3.19 -13.39
C ASP A 78 1.13 2.41 -12.27
N VAL A 79 0.85 2.71 -10.99
CA VAL A 79 1.57 2.11 -9.86
C VAL A 79 1.06 0.72 -9.48
N VAL A 80 -0.25 0.46 -9.60
CA VAL A 80 -0.83 -0.80 -9.12
C VAL A 80 -0.21 -2.02 -9.80
N PRO A 81 -0.06 -2.09 -11.14
CA PRO A 81 0.61 -3.22 -11.78
C PRO A 81 2.05 -3.42 -11.30
N LEU A 82 2.79 -2.33 -11.05
CA LEU A 82 4.18 -2.40 -10.57
C LEU A 82 4.26 -3.00 -9.15
N VAL A 83 3.32 -2.64 -8.28
CA VAL A 83 3.23 -3.18 -6.92
C VAL A 83 2.87 -4.67 -6.96
N LEU A 84 1.93 -5.07 -7.82
CA LEU A 84 1.56 -6.48 -7.99
C LEU A 84 2.73 -7.30 -8.52
N GLU A 85 3.45 -6.79 -9.53
CA GLU A 85 4.67 -7.42 -10.05
C GLU A 85 5.75 -7.54 -8.96
N ALA A 86 5.97 -6.47 -8.18
CA ALA A 86 6.92 -6.49 -7.08
C ALA A 86 6.55 -7.55 -6.03
N SER A 87 5.27 -7.69 -5.69
CA SER A 87 4.80 -8.71 -4.75
C SER A 87 4.98 -10.14 -5.26
N ASP A 88 4.91 -10.35 -6.58
CA ASP A 88 5.10 -11.65 -7.23
C ASP A 88 6.56 -12.00 -7.51
N SER A 89 7.48 -11.06 -7.34
CA SER A 89 8.92 -11.32 -7.47
C SER A 89 9.41 -12.32 -6.42
N GLU A 90 10.62 -12.85 -6.60
CA GLU A 90 11.23 -13.80 -5.66
C GLU A 90 11.34 -13.20 -4.25
N GLU A 91 11.85 -11.99 -4.13
CA GLU A 91 11.95 -11.27 -2.86
C GLU A 91 10.54 -10.87 -2.33
N GLY A 92 9.62 -10.51 -3.24
CA GLY A 92 8.24 -10.16 -2.90
C GLY A 92 7.51 -11.33 -2.26
N LYS A 93 7.48 -12.48 -2.89
CA LYS A 93 6.88 -13.71 -2.34
C LYS A 93 7.45 -14.09 -0.98
N LYS A 94 8.71 -13.75 -0.75
CA LYS A 94 9.39 -14.04 0.52
C LYS A 94 9.09 -13.04 1.62
N TRP A 95 8.95 -11.74 1.30
CA TRP A 95 8.90 -10.69 2.31
C TRP A 95 7.70 -9.77 2.24
N PHE A 96 7.07 -9.60 1.07
CA PHE A 96 5.96 -8.67 0.93
C PHE A 96 4.71 -9.19 1.65
N LYS A 97 4.15 -8.39 2.57
CA LYS A 97 3.01 -8.79 3.38
C LYS A 97 1.72 -8.18 2.84
N GLN A 98 1.68 -6.87 2.77
CA GLN A 98 0.49 -6.13 2.34
C GLN A 98 0.82 -4.68 2.00
N ILE A 99 -0.12 -4.02 1.33
CA ILE A 99 -0.16 -2.58 1.09
C ILE A 99 -1.29 -1.98 1.91
N VAL A 100 -0.99 -0.94 2.66
CA VAL A 100 -2.02 -0.13 3.33
C VAL A 100 -2.19 1.17 2.56
N ILE A 101 -3.37 1.38 2.00
CA ILE A 101 -3.79 2.65 1.41
C ILE A 101 -4.13 3.58 2.58
N GLU A 102 -3.36 4.61 2.80
CA GLU A 102 -3.55 5.56 3.90
C GLU A 102 -4.07 6.88 3.36
N GLY A 103 -5.29 7.26 3.77
CA GLY A 103 -5.86 8.57 3.53
C GLY A 103 -5.45 9.55 4.63
N PHE A 104 -5.06 10.77 4.25
CA PHE A 104 -4.65 11.86 5.15
C PHE A 104 -5.51 13.09 4.92
N THR A 105 -5.69 13.90 5.97
CA THR A 105 -6.40 15.18 5.90
C THR A 105 -5.49 16.33 6.37
N ASP A 106 -5.92 17.56 6.13
CA ASP A 106 -5.41 18.71 6.85
C ASP A 106 -6.03 18.81 8.25
N THR A 107 -5.69 19.86 8.98
CA THR A 107 -6.11 20.08 10.36
C THR A 107 -7.43 20.85 10.50
N ASP A 108 -8.13 21.13 9.40
CA ASP A 108 -9.41 21.84 9.45
C ASP A 108 -10.54 20.89 9.89
N GLY A 109 -11.27 21.28 10.92
CA GLY A 109 -12.36 20.49 11.46
C GLY A 109 -11.96 19.60 12.65
N SER A 110 -12.91 18.78 13.12
CA SER A 110 -12.68 17.89 14.26
C SER A 110 -11.91 16.64 13.86
N TYR A 111 -11.28 15.99 14.84
CA TYR A 111 -10.55 14.73 14.62
C TYR A 111 -11.44 13.64 13.99
N LEU A 112 -12.64 13.43 14.52
CA LEU A 112 -13.54 12.39 14.03
C LEU A 112 -14.09 12.70 12.64
N TYR A 113 -14.34 13.96 12.31
CA TYR A 113 -14.68 14.39 10.96
C TYR A 113 -13.55 14.04 9.98
N ASN A 114 -12.33 14.40 10.34
CA ASN A 114 -11.15 14.12 9.51
C ASN A 114 -10.81 12.63 9.44
N LEU A 115 -11.06 11.87 10.51
CA LEU A 115 -10.94 10.42 10.48
C LEU A 115 -11.90 9.82 9.43
N HIS A 116 -13.17 10.22 9.46
CA HIS A 116 -14.15 9.78 8.47
C HIS A 116 -13.73 10.14 7.03
N LEU A 117 -13.33 11.40 6.81
CA LEU A 117 -12.87 11.85 5.48
C LEU A 117 -11.62 11.08 5.01
N SER A 118 -10.68 10.79 5.92
CA SER A 118 -9.48 10.02 5.59
C SER A 118 -9.81 8.56 5.21
N LEU A 119 -10.78 7.95 5.90
CA LEU A 119 -11.28 6.62 5.54
C LEU A 119 -11.98 6.63 4.17
N GLN A 120 -12.82 7.63 3.88
CA GLN A 120 -13.44 7.76 2.55
C GLN A 120 -12.39 7.90 1.43
N ARG A 121 -11.27 8.59 1.67
CA ARG A 121 -10.16 8.72 0.70
C ARG A 121 -9.52 7.38 0.37
N SER A 122 -9.23 6.59 1.37
CA SER A 122 -8.66 5.25 1.16
C SER A 122 -9.69 4.26 0.57
N GLU A 123 -10.95 4.32 1.02
CA GLU A 123 -12.05 3.54 0.46
C GLU A 123 -12.26 3.87 -1.03
N TRP A 124 -12.21 5.15 -1.40
CA TRP A 124 -12.34 5.57 -2.79
C TRP A 124 -11.25 4.94 -3.67
N VAL A 125 -10.02 4.84 -3.20
CA VAL A 125 -8.94 4.16 -3.95
C VAL A 125 -9.30 2.69 -4.17
N MET A 126 -9.73 1.96 -3.12
CA MET A 126 -10.17 0.57 -3.26
C MET A 126 -11.35 0.44 -4.23
N CYS A 127 -12.34 1.32 -4.12
CA CYS A 127 -13.47 1.38 -5.04
C CYS A 127 -13.01 1.61 -6.49
N SER A 128 -12.05 2.51 -6.70
CA SER A 128 -11.52 2.78 -8.04
C SER A 128 -10.87 1.56 -8.67
N LEU A 129 -10.28 0.68 -7.87
CA LEU A 129 -9.60 -0.53 -8.34
C LEU A 129 -10.57 -1.73 -8.54
N LEU A 130 -11.65 -1.82 -7.76
CA LEU A 130 -12.49 -3.02 -7.70
C LEU A 130 -13.93 -2.82 -8.20
N ASP A 131 -14.46 -1.59 -8.19
CA ASP A 131 -15.82 -1.32 -8.67
C ASP A 131 -15.91 -1.55 -10.17
N SER A 132 -16.82 -2.43 -10.57
CA SER A 132 -17.04 -2.79 -11.99
C SER A 132 -17.46 -1.61 -12.88
N ARG A 133 -17.88 -0.49 -12.28
CA ARG A 133 -18.23 0.76 -12.98
C ARG A 133 -17.03 1.69 -13.15
N SER A 134 -15.93 1.43 -12.42
CA SER A 134 -14.73 2.27 -12.46
C SER A 134 -14.00 2.13 -13.80
N PRO A 135 -13.58 3.24 -14.42
CA PRO A 135 -12.70 3.18 -15.60
C PRO A 135 -11.36 2.50 -15.33
N LEU A 136 -10.83 2.61 -14.10
CA LEU A 136 -9.56 1.99 -13.70
C LEU A 136 -9.66 0.47 -13.66
N GLN A 137 -10.77 -0.04 -13.13
CA GLN A 137 -11.03 -1.48 -13.01
C GLN A 137 -11.02 -2.20 -14.36
N LYS A 138 -11.43 -1.54 -15.44
CA LYS A 138 -11.46 -2.12 -16.79
C LYS A 138 -10.10 -2.59 -17.30
N ASN A 139 -9.01 -2.03 -16.76
CA ASN A 139 -7.64 -2.37 -17.11
C ASN A 139 -6.99 -3.38 -16.16
N ILE A 140 -7.75 -3.90 -15.17
CA ILE A 140 -7.29 -4.82 -14.15
C ILE A 140 -7.87 -6.21 -14.45
N SER A 141 -7.02 -7.22 -14.65
CA SER A 141 -7.47 -8.59 -14.91
C SER A 141 -8.15 -9.21 -13.68
N THR A 142 -8.89 -10.30 -13.87
CA THR A 142 -9.53 -11.02 -12.75
C THR A 142 -8.50 -11.52 -11.74
N GLU A 143 -7.36 -12.01 -12.19
CA GLU A 143 -6.26 -12.46 -11.35
C GLU A 143 -5.69 -11.31 -10.52
N GLN A 144 -5.48 -10.15 -11.15
CA GLN A 144 -5.04 -8.93 -10.46
C GLN A 144 -6.06 -8.42 -9.46
N GLN A 145 -7.37 -8.53 -9.73
CA GLN A 145 -8.42 -8.17 -8.76
C GLN A 145 -8.36 -9.06 -7.51
N ILE A 146 -8.15 -10.36 -7.68
CA ILE A 146 -7.97 -11.29 -6.57
C ILE A 146 -6.71 -10.92 -5.77
N GLN A 147 -5.63 -10.60 -6.45
CA GLN A 147 -4.37 -10.19 -5.85
C GLN A 147 -4.51 -8.88 -5.08
N ILE A 148 -5.21 -7.88 -5.63
CA ILE A 148 -5.54 -6.61 -4.96
C ILE A 148 -6.31 -6.88 -3.66
N ARG A 149 -7.35 -7.72 -3.68
CA ARG A 149 -8.13 -8.04 -2.48
C ARG A 149 -7.29 -8.69 -1.38
N LYS A 150 -6.32 -9.53 -1.75
CA LYS A 150 -5.41 -10.18 -0.79
C LYS A 150 -4.37 -9.21 -0.24
N LEU A 151 -3.89 -8.30 -1.06
CA LEU A 151 -2.71 -7.50 -0.79
C LEU A 151 -3.03 -6.11 -0.22
N PHE A 152 -4.13 -5.47 -0.65
CA PHE A 152 -4.43 -4.10 -0.31
C PHE A 152 -5.41 -3.99 0.85
N LEU A 153 -5.10 -3.11 1.80
CA LEU A 153 -5.96 -2.72 2.90
C LEU A 153 -6.21 -1.22 2.84
N ALA A 154 -7.38 -0.77 3.30
CA ALA A 154 -7.71 0.64 3.41
C ALA A 154 -7.66 1.11 4.86
N GLY A 155 -7.07 2.29 5.11
CA GLY A 155 -6.99 2.88 6.44
C GLY A 155 -7.04 4.40 6.40
N GLY A 156 -7.59 5.01 7.45
CA GLY A 156 -7.64 6.45 7.64
C GLY A 156 -6.85 6.86 8.88
N VAL A 157 -6.11 7.96 8.79
CA VAL A 157 -5.24 8.43 9.87
C VAL A 157 -5.57 9.87 10.31
N SER A 158 -6.70 10.42 9.85
CA SER A 158 -7.11 11.80 10.13
C SER A 158 -5.98 12.78 9.72
N PHE A 159 -5.71 13.79 10.56
CA PHE A 159 -4.60 14.73 10.37
C PHE A 159 -3.30 14.32 11.09
N ASN A 160 -3.21 13.07 11.57
CA ASN A 160 -1.93 12.55 12.04
C ASN A 160 -0.93 12.55 10.86
N ASN A 161 0.29 12.99 11.09
CA ASN A 161 1.29 13.21 10.04
C ASN A 161 0.91 14.29 9.01
N ALA A 162 0.25 15.38 9.44
CA ALA A 162 0.05 16.57 8.63
C ALA A 162 1.41 17.08 8.11
N LYS A 163 1.43 17.58 6.87
CA LYS A 163 2.60 18.20 6.24
C LYS A 163 2.62 19.71 6.51
N GLU A 164 3.63 20.40 6.00
CA GLU A 164 3.82 21.84 6.18
C GLU A 164 2.67 22.68 5.62
N SER A 165 2.02 22.22 4.54
CA SER A 165 0.84 22.87 3.97
C SER A 165 -0.39 22.00 4.08
N LYS A 166 -1.58 22.64 4.08
CA LYS A 166 -2.86 21.94 4.07
C LYS A 166 -3.04 21.11 2.79
N GLU A 167 -2.60 21.65 1.64
CA GLU A 167 -2.66 20.99 0.34
C GLU A 167 -1.84 19.69 0.36
N ALA A 168 -0.61 19.75 0.86
CA ALA A 168 0.27 18.58 0.98
C ALA A 168 -0.23 17.56 2.02
N SER A 169 -1.02 18.02 3.01
CA SER A 169 -1.63 17.16 4.02
C SER A 169 -2.81 16.36 3.47
N ARG A 170 -3.59 16.91 2.54
CA ARG A 170 -4.74 16.27 1.90
C ARG A 170 -4.30 15.29 0.81
N ARG A 171 -3.85 14.11 1.19
CA ARG A 171 -3.23 13.17 0.25
C ARG A 171 -3.61 11.71 0.53
N VAL A 172 -3.23 10.85 -0.38
CA VAL A 172 -3.18 9.41 -0.20
C VAL A 172 -1.74 8.92 -0.41
N GLU A 173 -1.34 7.95 0.38
CA GLU A 173 -0.08 7.22 0.24
C GLU A 173 -0.35 5.73 0.32
N LEU A 174 0.52 4.93 -0.30
CA LEU A 174 0.53 3.49 -0.15
C LEU A 174 1.69 3.11 0.75
N ARG A 175 1.42 2.42 1.85
CA ARG A 175 2.47 1.94 2.76
C ARG A 175 2.70 0.46 2.56
N MET A 176 3.90 0.10 2.12
CA MET A 176 4.35 -1.28 2.00
C MET A 176 4.64 -1.86 3.38
N GLN A 177 4.15 -3.05 3.64
CA GLN A 177 4.46 -3.81 4.85
C GLN A 177 5.12 -5.12 4.48
N PHE A 178 6.09 -5.53 5.27
CA PHE A 178 6.88 -6.73 5.04
C PHE A 178 6.83 -7.66 6.26
N PHE A 179 6.91 -8.97 6.00
CA PHE A 179 7.01 -9.97 7.05
C PHE A 179 8.31 -9.81 7.84
N GLY A 180 8.23 -9.94 9.16
CA GLY A 180 9.39 -10.14 10.01
C GLY A 180 9.91 -11.58 9.96
N LEU A 181 11.11 -11.83 10.46
CA LEU A 181 11.69 -13.18 10.52
C LEU A 181 10.85 -14.18 11.31
N LYS A 182 10.11 -13.70 12.31
CA LYS A 182 9.29 -14.53 13.21
C LYS A 182 7.83 -14.60 12.77
N ASP A 183 7.44 -13.86 11.74
CA ASP A 183 6.08 -13.92 11.24
C ASP A 183 5.84 -15.30 10.65
N LYS A 184 4.85 -16.00 11.16
CA LYS A 184 4.45 -17.28 10.61
C LYS A 184 3.86 -17.05 9.23
N ARG A 185 4.53 -17.59 8.21
CA ARG A 185 4.02 -17.66 6.84
C ARG A 185 3.16 -18.90 6.64
N ASP A 186 3.37 -19.89 7.53
CA ASP A 186 2.68 -21.15 7.48
C ASP A 186 1.27 -21.00 8.06
N GLY A 187 0.27 -21.10 7.21
CA GLY A 187 -1.12 -21.25 7.62
C GLY A 187 -1.87 -19.96 7.96
N ALA A 188 -1.54 -18.80 7.38
CA ALA A 188 -2.64 -17.94 6.97
C ALA A 188 -3.48 -18.85 6.07
N GLU A 189 -4.59 -19.37 6.59
CA GLU A 189 -5.60 -20.01 5.76
C GLU A 189 -5.73 -19.10 4.54
N GLU A 190 -5.40 -19.66 3.39
CA GLU A 190 -5.52 -18.93 2.14
C GLU A 190 -6.97 -18.54 2.10
N VAL A 191 -7.26 -17.26 2.40
CA VAL A 191 -8.66 -16.79 2.41
C VAL A 191 -9.14 -17.04 1.01
N ASP A 192 -9.93 -18.10 0.87
CA ASP A 192 -10.53 -18.47 -0.39
C ASP A 192 -11.58 -17.40 -0.68
N PHE A 193 -11.11 -16.30 -1.29
CA PHE A 193 -12.02 -15.27 -1.75
C PHE A 193 -12.93 -15.92 -2.77
N PRO A 194 -14.25 -15.88 -2.56
CA PRO A 194 -15.18 -16.44 -3.52
C PRO A 194 -14.87 -15.85 -4.90
N PRO A 195 -14.92 -16.67 -5.96
CA PRO A 195 -14.70 -16.16 -7.31
C PRO A 195 -15.58 -14.92 -7.52
N VAL A 196 -15.07 -13.94 -8.26
CA VAL A 196 -15.78 -12.68 -8.55
C VAL A 196 -17.00 -12.99 -9.41
N VAL A 197 -17.99 -13.63 -8.80
CA VAL A 197 -19.25 -14.02 -9.48
C VAL A 197 -20.18 -12.81 -9.61
N ASN A 198 -20.08 -11.87 -8.68
CA ASN A 198 -20.88 -10.66 -8.67
C ASN A 198 -20.00 -9.43 -8.90
N LYS A 199 -20.49 -8.53 -9.75
CA LYS A 199 -19.87 -7.22 -9.96
C LYS A 199 -19.76 -6.50 -8.63
N GLU A 200 -18.54 -6.21 -8.20
CA GLU A 200 -18.29 -5.35 -7.03
C GLU A 200 -18.85 -3.95 -7.31
N VAL A 201 -19.56 -3.40 -6.34
CA VAL A 201 -20.14 -2.06 -6.41
C VAL A 201 -19.77 -1.30 -5.15
N CYS A 202 -19.10 -0.17 -5.33
CA CYS A 202 -18.73 0.74 -4.25
C CYS A 202 -19.96 1.32 -3.56
N GLN A 203 -19.92 1.41 -2.22
CA GLN A 203 -20.98 2.00 -1.41
C GLN A 203 -20.80 3.52 -1.22
N LEU A 204 -19.63 4.07 -1.55
CA LEU A 204 -19.44 5.53 -1.54
C LEU A 204 -20.36 6.19 -2.58
N VAL A 205 -21.03 7.27 -2.16
CA VAL A 205 -21.74 8.15 -3.11
C VAL A 205 -20.68 8.88 -3.93
N MET A 206 -20.43 8.34 -5.14
CA MET A 206 -19.48 8.96 -6.05
C MET A 206 -20.04 10.28 -6.54
N PRO A 207 -19.25 11.37 -6.56
CA PRO A 207 -19.70 12.62 -7.16
C PRO A 207 -19.99 12.40 -8.64
N GLN A 208 -21.10 12.97 -9.09
CA GLN A 208 -21.51 12.99 -10.49
C GLN A 208 -20.62 13.93 -11.30
#